data_cd82b086cc0fe70ed2e55f82cfe33819
#
_entry.id   cd82b086cc0fe70ed2e55f82cfe33819
#
_cell.length_a   1.000
_cell.length_b   1.000
_cell.length_c   1.000
_cell.angle_alpha   90.00
_cell.angle_beta   90.00
_cell.angle_gamma   90.00
#
_symmetry.space_group_name_H-M   'P 1'
#
loop_
_entity.id
_entity.type
_entity.pdbx_description
1 polymer ?
#
loop_
_entity_poly.entity_id
_entity_poly.type
_entity_poly.pdbx_seq_one_letter_code
_entity_poly.pdbx_strand_id
1 'polypeptide(L)'
;MAQIFFVPAVVSCHTGGGHLVMQADTCIGDMDMKIVVIGGTGLIGRPLVGLLRAEGHEVVAASPSTGIDALTGAGLAQALTDAAVVVDVSNAPSFEDAAALAFFRGTTTNLLKAARDAEVRHVIALSVVGTDRLQASGYFRAKLAQEQLISAGGTPYTIIRATQFFEFLSTIADGHTRDDTVYLPGIALQPVAAADVSALLAEIAKAAPAGGIIEVAGPERAPLAEFTASWLGARDDPRQISVTAEHDYFGAPADDRSLVPDENSRIAPTRFDEWLAAQTQESAV
;
A
#
# COMPACT_ATOMS: atom_id res chain seq x y z
N MET A 1 23.82 16.86 -29.27
CA MET A 1 25.08 16.51 -28.57
C MET A 1 25.43 17.65 -27.67
N ALA A 2 25.20 17.55 -26.38
CA ALA A 2 25.74 18.44 -25.35
C ALA A 2 26.08 17.56 -24.15
N GLN A 3 27.38 17.30 -23.98
CA GLN A 3 27.92 16.59 -22.81
C GLN A 3 27.96 17.57 -21.64
N ILE A 4 27.30 17.20 -20.54
CA ILE A 4 27.43 17.91 -19.26
C ILE A 4 28.53 17.19 -18.48
N PHE A 5 29.67 17.88 -18.30
CA PHE A 5 30.76 17.45 -17.45
C PHE A 5 30.41 17.68 -15.97
N PHE A 6 30.42 16.64 -15.19
CA PHE A 6 30.34 16.70 -13.73
C PHE A 6 31.75 16.95 -13.19
N VAL A 7 31.96 18.08 -12.52
CA VAL A 7 33.21 18.42 -11.83
C VAL A 7 33.00 18.10 -10.34
N PRO A 8 33.77 17.20 -9.71
CA PRO A 8 33.68 16.96 -8.28
C PRO A 8 34.29 18.15 -7.50
N ALA A 9 33.54 18.68 -6.55
CA ALA A 9 34.00 19.70 -5.62
C ALA A 9 34.99 19.10 -4.62
N VAL A 10 36.24 19.56 -4.68
CA VAL A 10 37.27 19.28 -3.66
C VAL A 10 37.05 20.23 -2.49
N VAL A 11 36.65 19.70 -1.32
CA VAL A 11 36.59 20.47 -0.08
C VAL A 11 37.93 20.38 0.63
N SER A 12 38.64 21.51 0.70
CA SER A 12 39.87 21.71 1.46
C SER A 12 39.54 21.89 2.93
N CYS A 13 40.07 21.00 3.82
CA CYS A 13 39.98 21.14 5.27
C CYS A 13 40.98 22.20 5.77
N HIS A 14 40.47 23.25 6.45
CA HIS A 14 41.26 24.06 7.37
C HIS A 14 40.92 23.70 8.82
N THR A 15 41.92 23.36 9.60
CA THR A 15 41.83 23.03 11.02
C THR A 15 41.68 24.29 11.88
N GLY A 16 40.56 24.38 12.59
CA GLY A 16 40.31 25.38 13.65
C GLY A 16 39.25 24.84 14.56
N GLY A 17 39.54 24.64 15.86
CA GLY A 17 38.72 23.91 16.82
C GLY A 17 37.31 24.45 16.98
N GLY A 18 36.36 23.57 16.84
CA GLY A 18 34.95 23.75 17.15
C GLY A 18 34.25 22.40 17.07
N HIS A 19 33.55 21.98 18.10
CA HIS A 19 32.72 20.77 18.11
C HIS A 19 31.69 20.84 16.98
N LEU A 20 31.94 20.12 15.88
CA LEU A 20 30.96 19.91 14.83
C LEU A 20 30.21 18.64 15.18
N VAL A 21 28.96 18.79 15.62
CA VAL A 21 28.01 17.68 15.65
C VAL A 21 27.66 17.37 14.18
N MET A 22 28.32 16.37 13.62
CA MET A 22 27.88 15.81 12.34
C MET A 22 26.54 15.08 12.59
N GLN A 23 25.45 15.71 12.24
CA GLN A 23 24.24 14.97 11.89
C GLN A 23 24.56 14.19 10.61
N ALA A 24 24.76 12.89 10.79
CA ALA A 24 24.79 11.97 9.65
C ALA A 24 23.36 11.87 9.12
N ASP A 25 23.00 12.73 8.15
CA ASP A 25 21.93 12.43 7.21
C ASP A 25 22.39 11.20 6.43
N THR A 26 22.10 10.03 6.97
CA THR A 26 22.38 8.76 6.31
C THR A 26 21.31 8.60 5.21
N CYS A 27 21.58 9.17 4.04
CA CYS A 27 20.96 8.72 2.81
C CYS A 27 21.23 7.21 2.71
N ILE A 28 20.19 6.38 2.80
CA ILE A 28 20.24 4.94 2.50
C ILE A 28 20.27 4.83 0.97
N GLY A 29 21.26 5.46 0.34
CA GLY A 29 21.46 5.43 -1.10
C GLY A 29 22.41 4.33 -1.49
N ASP A 30 22.02 3.50 -2.44
CA ASP A 30 22.85 2.69 -3.33
C ASP A 30 23.65 1.50 -2.72
N MET A 31 23.16 0.89 -1.63
CA MET A 31 23.70 -0.39 -1.15
C MET A 31 22.64 -1.49 -1.30
N ASP A 32 23.06 -2.67 -1.74
CA ASP A 32 22.22 -3.87 -1.77
C ASP A 32 21.64 -4.10 -0.37
N MET A 33 20.32 -3.93 -0.20
CA MET A 33 19.63 -4.14 1.06
C MET A 33 18.89 -5.46 1.03
N LYS A 34 18.81 -6.12 2.17
CA LYS A 34 17.83 -7.18 2.35
C LYS A 34 16.49 -6.58 2.74
N ILE A 35 15.45 -6.84 1.95
CA ILE A 35 14.09 -6.35 2.11
C ILE A 35 13.14 -7.54 2.21
N VAL A 36 12.30 -7.58 3.24
CA VAL A 36 11.29 -8.62 3.40
C VAL A 36 9.91 -8.04 3.07
N VAL A 37 9.18 -8.69 2.17
CA VAL A 37 7.82 -8.26 1.76
C VAL A 37 6.81 -9.28 2.27
N ILE A 38 6.07 -8.92 3.33
CA ILE A 38 4.96 -9.71 3.86
C ILE A 38 3.76 -9.55 2.92
N GLY A 39 3.17 -10.65 2.46
CA GLY A 39 2.21 -10.64 1.36
C GLY A 39 2.88 -10.57 -0.02
N GLY A 40 4.17 -10.92 -0.10
CA GLY A 40 5.02 -10.81 -1.29
C GLY A 40 4.58 -11.59 -2.52
N THR A 41 3.57 -12.47 -2.40
CA THR A 41 3.00 -13.23 -3.51
C THR A 41 1.65 -12.67 -4.00
N GLY A 42 1.11 -11.63 -3.34
CA GLY A 42 -0.18 -11.03 -3.63
C GLY A 42 -0.15 -9.98 -4.77
N LEU A 43 -1.29 -9.29 -4.94
CA LEU A 43 -1.52 -8.27 -5.96
C LEU A 43 -0.46 -7.15 -5.93
N ILE A 44 -0.20 -6.60 -4.76
CA ILE A 44 0.80 -5.54 -4.56
C ILE A 44 2.20 -6.13 -4.38
N GLY A 45 2.32 -7.22 -3.62
CA GLY A 45 3.61 -7.78 -3.22
C GLY A 45 4.42 -8.34 -4.37
N ARG A 46 3.81 -9.03 -5.33
CA ARG A 46 4.52 -9.64 -6.45
C ARG A 46 5.20 -8.62 -7.35
N PRO A 47 4.52 -7.55 -7.83
CA PRO A 47 5.18 -6.47 -8.57
C PRO A 47 6.25 -5.77 -7.75
N LEU A 48 5.99 -5.46 -6.47
CA LEU A 48 6.96 -4.85 -5.57
C LEU A 48 8.25 -5.67 -5.45
N VAL A 49 8.13 -6.99 -5.23
CA VAL A 49 9.27 -7.91 -5.18
C VAL A 49 10.06 -7.89 -6.49
N GLY A 50 9.35 -7.86 -7.64
CA GLY A 50 9.97 -7.77 -8.96
C GLY A 50 10.78 -6.49 -9.14
N LEU A 51 10.20 -5.34 -8.78
CA LEU A 51 10.83 -4.02 -8.88
C LEU A 51 12.11 -3.95 -8.02
N LEU A 52 12.01 -4.30 -6.74
CA LEU A 52 13.15 -4.26 -5.82
C LEU A 52 14.29 -5.20 -6.23
N ARG A 53 13.97 -6.39 -6.76
CA ARG A 53 14.96 -7.32 -7.30
C ARG A 53 15.63 -6.80 -8.57
N ALA A 54 14.88 -6.13 -9.44
CA ALA A 54 15.43 -5.52 -10.64
C ALA A 54 16.41 -4.37 -10.33
N GLU A 55 16.25 -3.75 -9.16
CA GLU A 55 17.16 -2.72 -8.63
C GLU A 55 18.37 -3.30 -7.88
N GLY A 56 18.51 -4.63 -7.77
CA GLY A 56 19.66 -5.29 -7.19
C GLY A 56 19.52 -5.67 -5.71
N HIS A 57 18.36 -5.43 -5.08
CA HIS A 57 18.16 -5.77 -3.68
C HIS A 57 17.95 -7.28 -3.45
N GLU A 58 18.38 -7.78 -2.29
CA GLU A 58 18.00 -9.10 -1.79
C GLU A 58 16.56 -9.05 -1.26
N VAL A 59 15.62 -9.70 -1.95
CA VAL A 59 14.20 -9.62 -1.58
C VAL A 59 13.61 -10.97 -1.23
N VAL A 60 13.10 -11.07 0.00
CA VAL A 60 12.35 -12.22 0.50
C VAL A 60 10.85 -11.97 0.32
N ALA A 61 10.22 -12.73 -0.57
CA ALA A 61 8.76 -12.74 -0.71
C ALA A 61 8.15 -13.65 0.36
N ALA A 62 7.63 -13.06 1.43
CA ALA A 62 7.08 -13.78 2.58
C ALA A 62 5.56 -13.95 2.43
N SER A 63 5.10 -15.20 2.51
CA SER A 63 3.70 -15.60 2.56
C SER A 63 3.56 -17.00 3.13
N PRO A 64 2.38 -17.44 3.58
CA PRO A 64 2.17 -18.83 4.03
C PRO A 64 2.60 -19.86 2.99
N SER A 65 2.41 -19.59 1.69
CA SER A 65 2.83 -20.48 0.60
C SER A 65 4.35 -20.58 0.43
N THR A 66 5.13 -19.64 0.97
CA THR A 66 6.60 -19.68 0.98
C THR A 66 7.16 -20.13 2.33
N GLY A 67 6.30 -20.59 3.26
CA GLY A 67 6.70 -21.06 4.59
C GLY A 67 6.90 -19.94 5.61
N ILE A 68 6.52 -18.70 5.30
CA ILE A 68 6.64 -17.56 6.21
C ILE A 68 5.24 -17.02 6.49
N ASP A 69 4.75 -17.25 7.69
CA ASP A 69 3.40 -16.86 8.11
C ASP A 69 3.47 -15.83 9.24
N ALA A 70 3.12 -14.58 8.93
CA ALA A 70 3.13 -13.49 9.89
C ALA A 70 2.06 -13.66 10.99
N LEU A 71 0.95 -14.35 10.72
CA LEU A 71 -0.11 -14.57 11.71
C LEU A 71 0.33 -15.53 12.81
N THR A 72 1.01 -16.60 12.45
CA THR A 72 1.54 -17.60 13.41
C THR A 72 2.94 -17.26 13.90
N GLY A 73 3.66 -16.37 13.20
CA GLY A 73 5.07 -16.06 13.44
C GLY A 73 6.04 -17.07 12.82
N ALA A 74 5.53 -18.12 12.17
CA ALA A 74 6.38 -19.15 11.56
C ALA A 74 7.28 -18.56 10.48
N GLY A 75 8.59 -18.82 10.57
CA GLY A 75 9.59 -18.36 9.60
C GLY A 75 9.96 -16.87 9.67
N LEU A 76 9.23 -16.03 10.44
CA LEU A 76 9.48 -14.58 10.49
C LEU A 76 10.89 -14.22 10.98
N ALA A 77 11.32 -14.81 12.09
CA ALA A 77 12.63 -14.50 12.68
C ALA A 77 13.76 -14.79 11.68
N GLN A 78 13.70 -15.93 11.00
CA GLN A 78 14.69 -16.29 10.00
C GLN A 78 14.63 -15.37 8.77
N ALA A 79 13.43 -15.02 8.31
CA ALA A 79 13.26 -14.14 7.17
C ALA A 79 13.82 -12.73 7.43
N LEU A 80 13.63 -12.21 8.65
CA LEU A 80 14.07 -10.86 9.04
C LEU A 80 15.53 -10.77 9.50
N THR A 81 16.25 -11.90 9.67
CA THR A 81 17.69 -11.85 9.94
C THR A 81 18.39 -11.00 8.88
N ASP A 82 19.16 -9.99 9.32
CA ASP A 82 19.88 -9.01 8.48
C ASP A 82 19.00 -8.17 7.55
N ALA A 83 17.67 -8.15 7.74
CA ALA A 83 16.79 -7.33 6.94
C ALA A 83 16.89 -5.85 7.34
N ALA A 84 17.14 -4.99 6.37
CA ALA A 84 17.15 -3.55 6.57
C ALA A 84 15.72 -2.97 6.64
N VAL A 85 14.82 -3.51 5.82
CA VAL A 85 13.46 -3.03 5.63
C VAL A 85 12.48 -4.18 5.61
N VAL A 86 11.31 -3.99 6.21
CA VAL A 86 10.16 -4.88 6.02
C VAL A 86 8.96 -4.09 5.50
N VAL A 87 8.31 -4.63 4.47
CA VAL A 87 7.12 -4.05 3.85
C VAL A 87 5.95 -5.00 4.06
N ASP A 88 4.93 -4.56 4.79
CA ASP A 88 3.71 -5.34 5.00
C ASP A 88 2.61 -4.88 4.04
N VAL A 89 2.35 -5.70 3.03
CA VAL A 89 1.24 -5.56 2.08
C VAL A 89 0.24 -6.71 2.21
N SER A 90 0.24 -7.40 3.37
CA SER A 90 -0.70 -8.47 3.64
C SER A 90 -2.12 -7.94 3.81
N ASN A 91 -3.10 -8.79 3.48
CA ASN A 91 -4.51 -8.49 3.68
C ASN A 91 -5.21 -9.65 4.38
N ALA A 92 -6.26 -9.33 5.16
CA ALA A 92 -7.05 -10.35 5.84
C ALA A 92 -7.77 -11.24 4.81
N PRO A 93 -7.80 -12.56 5.01
CA PRO A 93 -8.51 -13.48 4.12
C PRO A 93 -10.04 -13.38 4.26
N SER A 94 -10.52 -12.70 5.28
CA SER A 94 -11.93 -12.47 5.58
C SER A 94 -12.14 -11.02 5.99
N PHE A 95 -13.25 -10.42 5.54
CA PHE A 95 -13.68 -9.08 5.94
C PHE A 95 -14.62 -9.09 7.17
N GLU A 96 -14.91 -10.27 7.75
CA GLU A 96 -15.64 -10.38 8.99
C GLU A 96 -14.90 -9.65 10.11
N ASP A 97 -15.62 -8.82 10.87
CA ASP A 97 -15.07 -7.89 11.87
C ASP A 97 -14.05 -8.52 12.82
N ALA A 98 -14.44 -9.61 13.45
CA ALA A 98 -13.59 -10.30 14.43
C ALA A 98 -12.37 -10.95 13.76
N ALA A 99 -12.56 -11.54 12.57
CA ALA A 99 -11.49 -12.22 11.84
C ALA A 99 -10.47 -11.22 11.29
N ALA A 100 -10.92 -10.11 10.70
CA ALA A 100 -10.05 -9.05 10.20
C ALA A 100 -9.24 -8.43 11.35
N LEU A 101 -9.87 -8.11 12.47
CA LEU A 101 -9.21 -7.54 13.64
C LEU A 101 -8.16 -8.50 14.21
N ALA A 102 -8.51 -9.79 14.36
CA ALA A 102 -7.58 -10.81 14.84
C ALA A 102 -6.37 -10.97 13.90
N PHE A 103 -6.62 -10.97 12.59
CA PHE A 103 -5.57 -11.06 11.58
C PHE A 103 -4.59 -9.86 11.68
N PHE A 104 -5.07 -8.63 11.55
CA PHE A 104 -4.17 -7.47 11.54
C PHE A 104 -3.46 -7.25 12.88
N ARG A 105 -4.13 -7.51 14.02
CA ARG A 105 -3.46 -7.46 15.33
C ARG A 105 -2.40 -8.54 15.48
N GLY A 106 -2.71 -9.78 15.11
CA GLY A 106 -1.80 -10.91 15.24
C GLY A 106 -0.57 -10.76 14.36
N THR A 107 -0.78 -10.50 13.05
CA THR A 107 0.30 -10.32 12.08
C THR A 107 1.21 -9.16 12.46
N THR A 108 0.63 -8.00 12.80
CA THR A 108 1.41 -6.81 13.13
C THR A 108 2.18 -6.98 14.45
N THR A 109 1.58 -7.59 15.47
CA THR A 109 2.28 -7.85 16.74
C THR A 109 3.49 -8.75 16.54
N ASN A 110 3.32 -9.86 15.80
CA ASN A 110 4.41 -10.79 15.50
C ASN A 110 5.49 -10.12 14.65
N LEU A 111 5.09 -9.36 13.62
CA LEU A 111 5.99 -8.66 12.74
C LEU A 111 6.83 -7.64 13.49
N LEU A 112 6.21 -6.77 14.30
CA LEU A 112 6.92 -5.74 15.07
C LEU A 112 7.87 -6.35 16.11
N LYS A 113 7.49 -7.47 16.73
CA LYS A 113 8.39 -8.19 17.62
C LYS A 113 9.62 -8.70 16.86
N ALA A 114 9.41 -9.41 15.74
CA ALA A 114 10.49 -9.97 14.96
C ALA A 114 11.37 -8.87 14.31
N ALA A 115 10.76 -7.74 13.88
CA ALA A 115 11.48 -6.60 13.34
C ALA A 115 12.40 -5.93 14.38
N ARG A 116 11.94 -5.79 15.64
CA ARG A 116 12.79 -5.28 16.73
C ARG A 116 13.93 -6.24 17.07
N ASP A 117 13.62 -7.54 17.19
CA ASP A 117 14.61 -8.56 17.51
C ASP A 117 15.71 -8.65 16.43
N ALA A 118 15.39 -8.34 15.17
CA ALA A 118 16.29 -8.31 14.02
C ALA A 118 16.88 -6.91 13.71
N GLU A 119 16.61 -5.90 14.54
CA GLU A 119 17.07 -4.52 14.36
C GLU A 119 16.71 -3.91 13.00
N VAL A 120 15.51 -4.26 12.47
CA VAL A 120 14.99 -3.68 11.22
C VAL A 120 14.90 -2.17 11.35
N ARG A 121 15.42 -1.45 10.37
CA ARG A 121 15.54 0.01 10.38
C ARG A 121 14.30 0.75 9.86
N HIS A 122 13.45 0.07 9.09
CA HIS A 122 12.25 0.68 8.52
C HIS A 122 11.13 -0.37 8.37
N VAL A 123 10.01 -0.13 9.02
CA VAL A 123 8.76 -0.88 8.84
C VAL A 123 7.82 -0.07 7.96
N ILE A 124 7.39 -0.62 6.84
CA ILE A 124 6.45 0.00 5.93
C ILE A 124 5.16 -0.83 5.94
N ALA A 125 4.01 -0.19 6.03
CA ALA A 125 2.73 -0.88 5.95
C ALA A 125 1.80 -0.22 4.94
N LEU A 126 1.15 -1.04 4.12
CA LEU A 126 0.08 -0.61 3.25
C LEU A 126 -1.23 -0.59 4.04
N SER A 127 -1.88 0.55 4.06
CA SER A 127 -3.19 0.79 4.64
C SER A 127 -4.14 1.39 3.59
N VAL A 128 -5.29 1.88 4.02
CA VAL A 128 -6.34 2.38 3.12
C VAL A 128 -6.78 3.78 3.53
N VAL A 129 -7.02 4.65 2.55
CA VAL A 129 -7.63 5.97 2.76
C VAL A 129 -9.03 5.78 3.36
N GLY A 130 -9.36 6.60 4.35
CA GLY A 130 -10.62 6.48 5.08
C GLY A 130 -10.56 5.56 6.31
N THR A 131 -9.39 5.01 6.64
CA THR A 131 -9.18 4.13 7.80
C THR A 131 -9.67 4.77 9.12
N ASP A 132 -9.51 6.05 9.29
CA ASP A 132 -9.96 6.81 10.46
C ASP A 132 -11.39 7.37 10.34
N ARG A 133 -11.99 7.36 9.16
CA ARG A 133 -13.31 7.92 8.88
C ARG A 133 -14.41 6.86 8.92
N LEU A 134 -14.15 5.65 8.43
CA LEU A 134 -15.16 4.58 8.22
C LEU A 134 -15.20 3.58 9.39
N GLN A 135 -15.22 4.07 10.62
CA GLN A 135 -15.09 3.25 11.83
C GLN A 135 -16.31 2.37 12.16
N ALA A 136 -17.43 2.52 11.46
CA ALA A 136 -18.54 1.57 11.55
C ALA A 136 -18.21 0.22 10.90
N SER A 137 -17.33 0.20 9.88
CA SER A 137 -16.84 -1.04 9.27
C SER A 137 -15.75 -1.72 10.11
N GLY A 138 -15.88 -3.02 10.32
CA GLY A 138 -14.90 -3.82 11.05
C GLY A 138 -13.54 -3.87 10.40
N TYR A 139 -13.51 -3.91 9.06
CA TYR A 139 -12.27 -3.88 8.31
C TYR A 139 -11.47 -2.59 8.54
N PHE A 140 -12.12 -1.41 8.47
CA PHE A 140 -11.44 -0.14 8.72
C PHE A 140 -10.99 -0.01 10.19
N ARG A 141 -11.78 -0.52 11.16
CA ARG A 141 -11.31 -0.63 12.56
C ARG A 141 -10.07 -1.52 12.69
N ALA A 142 -10.03 -2.63 11.97
CA ALA A 142 -8.88 -3.54 11.99
C ALA A 142 -7.63 -2.90 11.37
N LYS A 143 -7.78 -2.15 10.28
CA LYS A 143 -6.69 -1.37 9.68
C LYS A 143 -6.21 -0.24 10.61
N LEU A 144 -7.10 0.47 11.28
CA LEU A 144 -6.72 1.48 12.27
C LEU A 144 -5.93 0.86 13.43
N ALA A 145 -6.35 -0.32 13.90
CA ALA A 145 -5.61 -1.03 14.94
C ALA A 145 -4.21 -1.44 14.48
N GLN A 146 -4.02 -1.84 13.21
CA GLN A 146 -2.72 -2.08 12.60
C GLN A 146 -1.84 -0.83 12.63
N GLU A 147 -2.36 0.31 12.14
CA GLU A 147 -1.65 1.59 12.12
C GLU A 147 -1.21 2.04 13.52
N GLN A 148 -2.11 1.91 14.51
CA GLN A 148 -1.83 2.24 15.91
C GLN A 148 -0.72 1.36 16.51
N LEU A 149 -0.71 0.07 16.24
CA LEU A 149 0.36 -0.84 16.68
C LEU A 149 1.70 -0.45 16.07
N ILE A 150 1.74 -0.12 14.79
CA ILE A 150 2.96 0.29 14.08
C ILE A 150 3.50 1.59 14.66
N SER A 151 2.65 2.61 14.80
CA SER A 151 3.06 3.92 15.31
C SER A 151 3.53 3.89 16.76
N ALA A 152 2.99 2.99 17.58
CA ALA A 152 3.40 2.77 18.95
C ALA A 152 4.57 1.77 19.11
N GLY A 153 4.97 1.10 18.02
CA GLY A 153 5.89 -0.05 18.05
C GLY A 153 7.35 0.27 18.32
N GLY A 154 7.76 1.54 18.26
CA GLY A 154 9.13 2.00 18.54
C GLY A 154 10.14 1.74 17.41
N THR A 155 9.80 1.00 16.36
CA THR A 155 10.62 0.87 15.15
C THR A 155 10.31 2.02 14.20
N PRO A 156 11.30 2.64 13.52
CA PRO A 156 11.04 3.67 12.52
C PRO A 156 10.09 3.13 11.43
N TYR A 157 9.10 3.94 11.04
CA TYR A 157 8.03 3.44 10.16
C TYR A 157 7.56 4.45 9.12
N THR A 158 6.87 3.94 8.09
CA THR A 158 6.04 4.70 7.16
C THR A 158 4.76 3.92 6.88
N ILE A 159 3.60 4.56 7.00
CA ILE A 159 2.31 3.98 6.63
C ILE A 159 1.87 4.60 5.32
N ILE A 160 1.58 3.77 4.32
CA ILE A 160 1.01 4.21 3.05
C ILE A 160 -0.48 3.92 3.07
N ARG A 161 -1.31 4.96 3.06
CA ARG A 161 -2.75 4.81 2.83
C ARG A 161 -3.02 4.98 1.34
N ALA A 162 -3.35 3.90 0.65
CA ALA A 162 -3.82 3.96 -0.74
C ALA A 162 -5.34 4.11 -0.79
N THR A 163 -5.85 4.79 -1.83
CA THR A 163 -7.27 4.71 -2.18
C THR A 163 -7.60 3.33 -2.74
N GLN A 164 -8.86 3.07 -3.07
CA GLN A 164 -9.28 1.78 -3.63
C GLN A 164 -8.54 1.51 -4.94
N PHE A 165 -8.16 0.26 -5.13
CA PHE A 165 -7.49 -0.16 -6.37
C PHE A 165 -8.48 -0.29 -7.53
N PHE A 166 -8.04 0.00 -8.75
CA PHE A 166 -8.81 -0.31 -9.96
C PHE A 166 -9.19 -1.79 -10.01
N GLU A 167 -8.30 -2.66 -9.61
CA GLU A 167 -8.47 -4.12 -9.54
C GLU A 167 -9.57 -4.55 -8.56
N PHE A 168 -9.94 -3.68 -7.61
CA PHE A 168 -10.98 -3.96 -6.62
C PHE A 168 -12.40 -3.64 -7.11
N LEU A 169 -12.56 -2.98 -8.26
CA LEU A 169 -13.87 -2.63 -8.82
C LEU A 169 -14.77 -3.85 -9.08
N SER A 170 -14.18 -5.01 -9.46
CA SER A 170 -14.93 -6.26 -9.57
C SER A 170 -15.58 -6.66 -8.25
N THR A 171 -14.79 -6.66 -7.18
CA THR A 171 -15.27 -7.01 -5.83
C THR A 171 -16.35 -6.05 -5.34
N ILE A 172 -16.21 -4.76 -5.65
CA ILE A 172 -17.24 -3.75 -5.33
C ILE A 172 -18.53 -4.06 -6.11
N ALA A 173 -18.43 -4.26 -7.42
CA ALA A 173 -19.60 -4.56 -8.25
C ALA A 173 -20.30 -5.84 -7.78
N ASP A 174 -19.56 -6.92 -7.56
CA ASP A 174 -20.12 -8.21 -7.15
C ASP A 174 -20.73 -8.16 -5.74
N GLY A 175 -20.07 -7.48 -4.81
CA GLY A 175 -20.57 -7.32 -3.43
C GLY A 175 -21.83 -6.48 -3.30
N HIS A 176 -22.12 -5.64 -4.31
CA HIS A 176 -23.31 -4.77 -4.36
C HIS A 176 -24.36 -5.25 -5.36
N THR A 177 -24.17 -6.42 -5.97
CA THR A 177 -25.13 -6.98 -6.95
C THR A 177 -26.26 -7.72 -6.24
N ARG A 178 -27.49 -7.41 -6.63
CA ARG A 178 -28.69 -8.19 -6.29
C ARG A 178 -29.46 -8.41 -7.59
N ASP A 179 -29.73 -9.65 -7.93
CA ASP A 179 -30.22 -10.04 -9.25
C ASP A 179 -29.29 -9.50 -10.35
N ASP A 180 -29.81 -8.77 -11.34
CA ASP A 180 -29.02 -8.20 -12.44
C ASP A 180 -28.69 -6.70 -12.24
N THR A 181 -28.72 -6.21 -10.98
CA THR A 181 -28.49 -4.80 -10.68
C THR A 181 -27.42 -4.62 -9.59
N VAL A 182 -26.48 -3.73 -9.87
CA VAL A 182 -25.44 -3.28 -8.92
C VAL A 182 -25.97 -2.04 -8.20
N TYR A 183 -26.21 -2.14 -6.89
CA TYR A 183 -26.72 -1.06 -6.07
C TYR A 183 -25.58 -0.34 -5.37
N LEU A 184 -25.17 0.82 -5.85
CA LEU A 184 -24.01 1.55 -5.35
C LEU A 184 -24.42 2.76 -4.51
N PRO A 185 -23.68 3.08 -3.45
CA PRO A 185 -23.83 4.35 -2.76
C PRO A 185 -23.42 5.52 -3.65
N GLY A 186 -24.12 6.67 -3.49
CA GLY A 186 -23.79 7.90 -4.18
C GLY A 186 -22.59 8.61 -3.55
N ILE A 187 -21.39 8.03 -3.68
CA ILE A 187 -20.14 8.55 -3.11
C ILE A 187 -19.08 8.74 -4.20
N ALA A 188 -18.14 9.66 -3.94
CA ALA A 188 -16.97 9.84 -4.80
C ALA A 188 -15.87 8.83 -4.46
N LEU A 189 -15.15 8.43 -5.50
CA LEU A 189 -13.94 7.62 -5.44
C LEU A 189 -12.80 8.34 -6.16
N GLN A 190 -11.55 8.05 -5.78
CA GLN A 190 -10.35 8.45 -6.50
C GLN A 190 -9.38 7.25 -6.57
N PRO A 191 -9.76 6.21 -7.33
CA PRO A 191 -9.07 4.93 -7.27
C PRO A 191 -7.70 4.99 -7.94
N VAL A 192 -6.81 4.04 -7.60
CA VAL A 192 -5.41 3.98 -8.02
C VAL A 192 -5.07 2.61 -8.61
N ALA A 193 -4.13 2.54 -9.55
CA ALA A 193 -3.59 1.27 -10.04
C ALA A 193 -2.74 0.58 -8.97
N ALA A 194 -2.91 -0.72 -8.77
CA ALA A 194 -2.09 -1.51 -7.86
C ALA A 194 -0.59 -1.46 -8.22
N ALA A 195 -0.27 -1.38 -9.51
CA ALA A 195 1.10 -1.25 -10.01
C ALA A 195 1.78 0.04 -9.55
N ASP A 196 1.05 1.17 -9.56
CA ASP A 196 1.57 2.47 -9.11
C ASP A 196 1.87 2.45 -7.60
N VAL A 197 1.01 1.79 -6.81
CA VAL A 197 1.24 1.63 -5.37
C VAL A 197 2.46 0.74 -5.11
N SER A 198 2.66 -0.30 -5.91
CA SER A 198 3.86 -1.15 -5.83
C SER A 198 5.13 -0.35 -6.15
N ALA A 199 5.09 0.53 -7.15
CA ALA A 199 6.20 1.42 -7.50
C ALA A 199 6.50 2.44 -6.37
N LEU A 200 5.47 3.04 -5.80
CA LEU A 200 5.62 3.94 -4.65
C LEU A 200 6.23 3.22 -3.44
N LEU A 201 5.77 2.00 -3.14
CA LEU A 201 6.33 1.20 -2.04
C LEU A 201 7.81 0.86 -2.27
N ALA A 202 8.23 0.60 -3.52
CA ALA A 202 9.63 0.39 -3.86
C ALA A 202 10.47 1.68 -3.67
N GLU A 203 9.93 2.84 -4.00
CA GLU A 203 10.57 4.14 -3.71
C GLU A 203 10.73 4.35 -2.20
N ILE A 204 9.65 4.16 -1.42
CA ILE A 204 9.63 4.37 0.03
C ILE A 204 10.53 3.36 0.77
N ALA A 205 10.69 2.15 0.27
CA ALA A 205 11.58 1.15 0.86
C ALA A 205 13.05 1.60 0.88
N LYS A 206 13.44 2.48 -0.04
CA LYS A 206 14.80 3.05 -0.15
C LYS A 206 14.94 4.41 0.55
N ALA A 207 13.84 5.03 0.91
CA ALA A 207 13.82 6.32 1.57
C ALA A 207 13.99 6.22 3.09
N ALA A 208 14.32 7.33 3.73
CA ALA A 208 14.26 7.42 5.19
C ALA A 208 12.81 7.25 5.68
N PRO A 209 12.63 6.62 6.86
CA PRO A 209 11.30 6.50 7.47
C PRO A 209 10.63 7.86 7.68
N ALA A 210 9.38 8.01 7.23
CA ALA A 210 8.63 9.26 7.38
C ALA A 210 8.14 9.49 8.83
N GLY A 211 8.07 8.46 9.65
CA GLY A 211 7.49 8.55 11.00
C GLY A 211 6.01 8.93 10.99
N GLY A 212 5.29 8.65 9.90
CA GLY A 212 3.93 9.10 9.69
C GLY A 212 3.21 8.38 8.56
N ILE A 213 2.12 9.00 8.11
CA ILE A 213 1.24 8.50 7.06
C ILE A 213 1.49 9.30 5.78
N ILE A 214 1.56 8.61 4.65
CA ILE A 214 1.55 9.16 3.29
C ILE A 214 0.31 8.62 2.59
N GLU A 215 -0.54 9.47 2.06
CA GLU A 215 -1.68 9.06 1.25
C GLU A 215 -1.33 9.06 -0.24
N VAL A 216 -1.90 8.09 -0.98
CA VAL A 216 -1.75 7.98 -2.44
C VAL A 216 -3.09 7.68 -3.10
N ALA A 217 -3.36 8.35 -4.21
CA ALA A 217 -4.54 8.17 -5.04
C ALA A 217 -4.20 8.22 -6.52
N GLY A 218 -5.11 7.73 -7.35
CA GLY A 218 -5.05 7.95 -8.80
C GLY A 218 -5.36 9.39 -9.19
N PRO A 219 -5.21 9.74 -10.48
CA PRO A 219 -5.38 11.11 -10.97
C PRO A 219 -6.84 11.55 -11.07
N GLU A 220 -7.79 10.62 -11.06
CA GLU A 220 -9.19 10.88 -11.41
C GLU A 220 -10.11 10.67 -10.21
N ARG A 221 -10.85 11.72 -9.85
CA ARG A 221 -11.94 11.66 -8.88
C ARG A 221 -13.27 11.72 -9.61
N ALA A 222 -14.12 10.72 -9.39
CA ALA A 222 -15.47 10.67 -9.96
C ALA A 222 -16.43 9.87 -9.04
N PRO A 223 -17.74 9.88 -9.30
CA PRO A 223 -18.68 8.98 -8.64
C PRO A 223 -18.28 7.50 -8.81
N LEU A 224 -18.43 6.70 -7.75
CA LEU A 224 -18.17 5.26 -7.78
C LEU A 224 -18.92 4.57 -8.92
N ALA A 225 -20.15 5.01 -9.19
CA ALA A 225 -20.99 4.48 -10.25
C ALA A 225 -20.38 4.66 -11.65
N GLU A 226 -19.64 5.74 -11.91
CA GLU A 226 -18.99 5.99 -13.21
C GLU A 226 -17.82 5.02 -13.45
N PHE A 227 -16.97 4.81 -12.46
CA PHE A 227 -15.89 3.81 -12.56
C PHE A 227 -16.46 2.41 -12.75
N THR A 228 -17.51 2.07 -11.99
CA THR A 228 -18.15 0.75 -12.12
C THR A 228 -18.83 0.57 -13.47
N ALA A 229 -19.51 1.60 -13.99
CA ALA A 229 -20.13 1.55 -15.32
C ALA A 229 -19.10 1.32 -16.43
N SER A 230 -18.00 2.05 -16.40
CA SER A 230 -16.91 1.87 -17.36
C SER A 230 -16.27 0.47 -17.25
N TRP A 231 -16.10 -0.04 -16.03
CA TRP A 231 -15.56 -1.39 -15.80
C TRP A 231 -16.47 -2.50 -16.31
N LEU A 232 -17.80 -2.39 -16.08
CA LEU A 232 -18.80 -3.34 -16.61
C LEU A 232 -18.85 -3.27 -18.14
N GLY A 233 -18.92 -2.05 -18.70
CA GLY A 233 -18.99 -1.85 -20.15
C GLY A 233 -17.79 -2.43 -20.90
N ALA A 234 -16.58 -2.32 -20.35
CA ALA A 234 -15.39 -2.91 -20.96
C ALA A 234 -15.36 -4.45 -20.98
N ARG A 235 -16.30 -5.09 -20.29
CA ARG A 235 -16.44 -6.54 -20.17
C ARG A 235 -17.72 -7.10 -20.77
N ASP A 236 -18.50 -6.24 -21.46
CA ASP A 236 -19.83 -6.57 -21.95
C ASP A 236 -20.74 -7.17 -20.87
N ASP A 237 -20.54 -6.73 -19.62
CA ASP A 237 -21.35 -7.17 -18.47
C ASP A 237 -22.72 -6.50 -18.51
N PRO A 238 -23.84 -7.25 -18.61
CA PRO A 238 -25.17 -6.71 -18.82
C PRO A 238 -25.79 -6.08 -17.57
N ARG A 239 -25.17 -6.18 -16.40
CA ARG A 239 -25.72 -5.67 -15.14
C ARG A 239 -26.02 -4.17 -15.22
N GLN A 240 -27.17 -3.78 -14.65
CA GLN A 240 -27.57 -2.39 -14.55
C GLN A 240 -26.97 -1.76 -13.29
N ILE A 241 -26.75 -0.46 -13.28
CA ILE A 241 -26.31 0.27 -12.09
C ILE A 241 -27.47 1.10 -11.56
N SER A 242 -27.73 1.01 -10.26
CA SER A 242 -28.67 1.84 -9.52
C SER A 242 -27.93 2.55 -8.38
N VAL A 243 -27.92 3.87 -8.39
CA VAL A 243 -27.38 4.66 -7.28
C VAL A 243 -28.43 4.75 -6.19
N THR A 244 -28.10 4.27 -4.99
CA THR A 244 -29.00 4.27 -3.84
C THR A 244 -28.88 5.54 -3.02
N ALA A 245 -29.96 5.89 -2.32
CA ALA A 245 -29.91 6.95 -1.31
C ALA A 245 -29.21 6.52 -0.01
N GLU A 246 -29.02 5.23 0.17
CA GLU A 246 -28.26 4.67 1.29
C GLU A 246 -26.76 4.82 0.98
N HIS A 247 -26.07 5.56 1.80
CA HIS A 247 -24.62 5.81 1.67
C HIS A 247 -23.82 4.78 2.49
N ASP A 248 -24.06 3.49 2.28
CA ASP A 248 -23.34 2.41 2.96
C ASP A 248 -22.21 1.87 2.05
N TYR A 249 -20.99 1.87 2.59
CA TYR A 249 -19.83 1.27 1.95
C TYR A 249 -19.24 0.21 2.88
N PHE A 250 -19.49 -1.06 2.56
CA PHE A 250 -19.05 -2.21 3.37
C PHE A 250 -19.37 -2.08 4.87
N GLY A 251 -20.62 -1.74 5.19
CA GLY A 251 -21.13 -1.65 6.54
C GLY A 251 -20.83 -0.32 7.26
N ALA A 252 -20.32 0.69 6.56
CA ALA A 252 -20.09 2.01 7.12
C ALA A 252 -20.79 3.09 6.31
N PRO A 253 -21.47 4.05 6.96
CA PRO A 253 -21.93 5.26 6.30
C PRO A 253 -20.74 6.00 5.67
N ALA A 254 -20.85 6.33 4.39
CA ALA A 254 -19.82 7.01 3.62
C ALA A 254 -20.37 8.23 2.88
N ASP A 255 -19.53 9.19 2.63
CA ASP A 255 -19.79 10.41 1.87
C ASP A 255 -18.72 10.66 0.80
N ASP A 256 -18.80 11.77 0.08
CA ASP A 256 -17.87 12.16 -0.99
C ASP A 256 -16.43 12.40 -0.52
N ARG A 257 -16.17 12.39 0.79
CA ARG A 257 -14.84 12.56 1.39
C ARG A 257 -14.29 11.28 2.02
N SER A 258 -15.15 10.30 2.24
CA SER A 258 -14.79 9.11 3.03
C SER A 258 -13.68 8.28 2.40
N LEU A 259 -13.64 8.21 1.05
CA LEU A 259 -12.70 7.39 0.28
C LEU A 259 -11.79 8.22 -0.65
N VAL A 260 -11.77 9.52 -0.45
CA VAL A 260 -10.94 10.47 -1.20
C VAL A 260 -9.80 10.92 -0.30
N PRO A 261 -8.57 11.01 -0.79
CA PRO A 261 -7.42 11.36 0.02
C PRO A 261 -7.43 12.85 0.42
N ASP A 262 -6.54 13.21 1.34
CA ASP A 262 -6.31 14.60 1.71
C ASP A 262 -5.56 15.37 0.59
N GLU A 263 -5.59 16.72 0.66
CA GLU A 263 -5.05 17.61 -0.38
C GLU A 263 -3.54 17.44 -0.63
N ASN A 264 -2.79 16.95 0.36
CA ASN A 264 -1.34 16.73 0.27
C ASN A 264 -0.97 15.32 -0.17
N SER A 265 -1.92 14.53 -0.67
CA SER A 265 -1.67 13.16 -1.13
C SER A 265 -0.78 13.12 -2.37
N ARG A 266 -0.05 12.01 -2.54
CA ARG A 266 0.65 11.71 -3.79
C ARG A 266 -0.37 11.27 -4.84
N ILE A 267 -0.27 11.84 -6.05
CA ILE A 267 -1.09 11.45 -7.19
C ILE A 267 -0.28 10.54 -8.08
N ALA A 268 -0.76 9.33 -8.24
CA ALA A 268 -0.19 8.32 -9.11
C ALA A 268 -0.51 8.61 -10.59
N PRO A 269 0.34 8.20 -11.53
CA PRO A 269 0.21 8.64 -12.93
C PRO A 269 -0.83 7.88 -13.75
N THR A 270 -1.11 6.60 -13.43
CA THR A 270 -1.93 5.75 -14.29
C THR A 270 -3.39 6.18 -14.29
N ARG A 271 -3.91 6.51 -15.47
CA ARG A 271 -5.32 6.84 -15.66
C ARG A 271 -6.18 5.59 -15.74
N PHE A 272 -7.43 5.71 -15.30
CA PHE A 272 -8.33 4.56 -15.26
C PHE A 272 -8.67 4.02 -16.67
N ASP A 273 -8.90 4.89 -17.63
CA ASP A 273 -9.18 4.51 -19.01
C ASP A 273 -8.00 3.79 -19.70
N GLU A 274 -6.77 4.25 -19.45
CA GLU A 274 -5.54 3.61 -19.95
C GLU A 274 -5.35 2.22 -19.34
N TRP A 275 -5.52 2.11 -18.01
CA TRP A 275 -5.46 0.83 -17.30
C TRP A 275 -6.51 -0.16 -17.82
N LEU A 276 -7.76 0.29 -18.01
CA LEU A 276 -8.87 -0.53 -18.47
C LEU A 276 -8.63 -1.06 -19.88
N ALA A 277 -8.11 -0.21 -20.78
CA ALA A 277 -7.75 -0.61 -22.14
C ALA A 277 -6.65 -1.67 -22.17
N ALA A 278 -5.63 -1.57 -21.31
CA ALA A 278 -4.58 -2.57 -21.21
C ALA A 278 -5.11 -3.93 -20.73
N GLN A 279 -6.02 -3.97 -19.75
CA GLN A 279 -6.64 -5.20 -19.27
C GLN A 279 -7.46 -5.93 -20.34
N THR A 280 -8.13 -5.17 -21.22
CA THR A 280 -8.96 -5.76 -22.30
C THR A 280 -8.08 -6.42 -23.37
N GLN A 281 -6.90 -5.86 -23.63
CA GLN A 281 -5.94 -6.43 -24.59
C GLN A 281 -5.31 -7.73 -24.08
N GLU A 282 -4.95 -7.80 -22.79
CA GLU A 282 -4.38 -9.02 -22.18
C GLU A 282 -5.38 -10.18 -22.14
N SER A 283 -6.68 -9.90 -22.03
CA SER A 283 -7.74 -10.92 -22.01
C SER A 283 -8.07 -11.47 -23.40
N ALA A 284 -7.62 -10.83 -24.46
CA ALA A 284 -7.89 -11.21 -25.86
C ALA A 284 -6.79 -12.09 -26.49
N VAL A 285 -5.71 -12.37 -25.77
CA VAL A 285 -4.57 -13.21 -26.16
C VAL A 285 -4.62 -14.57 -25.46
#